data_7f9d0ce7d10ad58b307f06b4d20c9660
#
_entry.id   7f9d0ce7d10ad58b307f06b4d20c9660
#
_cell.length_a   1.000
_cell.length_b   1.000
_cell.length_c   1.000
_cell.angle_alpha   90.00
_cell.angle_beta   90.00
_cell.angle_gamma   90.00
#
_symmetry.space_group_name_H-M   'P 1'
#
loop_
_entity.id
_entity.type
_entity.pdbx_description
1 polymer ?
#
loop_
_entity_poly.entity_id
_entity_poly.type
_entity_poly.pdbx_seq_one_letter_code
_entity_poly.pdbx_strand_id
1 'polypeptide(L)'
;MEIRTLTLGELDTNCYIVISAAGNAAVIDPADEAQKILDTLKTENAELKMILLTHGHFDHTGAVAQLKEETGAKVYLHEKDECMTDDTIKNVAYLCPGFEYKPYTADKLLSEGDIIRLDEIEFSVINTPGHTAGSVMFFAENCIFAGDTIFEGSVGRTDFYSGDYTAQKKSLARIAALREDYIIYPGHGISTTLYQEKKFNPYLSVDPISFFG
;
A
#
# COMPACT_ATOMS: atom_id res chain seq x y z
N MET A 1 -18.79 -0.61 -2.48
CA MET A 1 -17.45 -0.03 -2.64
C MET A 1 -17.12 0.11 -4.12
N GLU A 2 -16.65 1.28 -4.58
CA GLU A 2 -16.10 1.47 -5.93
C GLU A 2 -14.60 1.72 -5.84
N ILE A 3 -13.82 1.24 -6.83
CA ILE A 3 -12.37 1.39 -6.85
C ILE A 3 -11.96 2.02 -8.18
N ARG A 4 -11.09 3.02 -8.14
CA ARG A 4 -10.37 3.57 -9.30
C ARG A 4 -8.89 3.34 -9.09
N THR A 5 -8.22 2.88 -10.13
CA THR A 5 -6.76 2.67 -10.11
C THR A 5 -6.10 3.73 -10.99
N LEU A 6 -5.11 4.39 -10.44
CA LEU A 6 -4.21 5.27 -11.17
C LEU A 6 -2.80 4.70 -11.08
N THR A 7 -2.08 4.67 -12.18
CA THR A 7 -0.65 4.37 -12.18
C THR A 7 0.09 5.70 -12.24
N LEU A 8 0.95 5.99 -11.28
CA LEU A 8 1.50 7.32 -11.01
C LEU A 8 3.02 7.27 -10.81
N GLY A 9 3.66 8.41 -11.15
CA GLY A 9 5.09 8.61 -10.95
C GLY A 9 6.00 7.79 -11.86
N GLU A 10 7.31 7.97 -11.69
CA GLU A 10 8.32 7.33 -12.55
C GLU A 10 8.46 5.81 -12.32
N LEU A 11 7.98 5.31 -11.19
CA LEU A 11 8.06 3.89 -10.84
C LEU A 11 6.76 3.13 -11.14
N ASP A 12 5.80 3.76 -11.85
CA ASP A 12 4.52 3.15 -12.20
C ASP A 12 3.78 2.55 -10.99
N THR A 13 3.75 3.29 -9.87
CA THR A 13 3.11 2.84 -8.63
C THR A 13 1.59 2.95 -8.74
N ASN A 14 0.89 1.94 -8.30
CA ASN A 14 -0.56 1.91 -8.26
C ASN A 14 -1.11 2.68 -7.05
N CYS A 15 -1.86 3.72 -7.33
CA CYS A 15 -2.66 4.46 -6.36
C CYS A 15 -4.13 4.03 -6.50
N TYR A 16 -4.77 3.70 -5.39
CA TYR A 16 -6.17 3.26 -5.40
C TYR A 16 -7.07 4.28 -4.70
N ILE A 17 -8.12 4.71 -5.41
CA ILE A 17 -9.16 5.56 -4.85
C ILE A 17 -10.37 4.67 -4.56
N VAL A 18 -10.68 4.49 -3.29
CA VAL A 18 -11.82 3.69 -2.81
C VAL A 18 -12.93 4.64 -2.41
N ILE A 19 -14.11 4.50 -3.04
CA ILE A 19 -15.23 5.41 -2.86
C ILE A 19 -16.40 4.67 -2.22
N SER A 20 -16.95 5.27 -1.15
CA SER A 20 -18.13 4.79 -0.44
C SER A 20 -19.43 5.17 -1.16
N ALA A 21 -20.54 4.53 -0.77
CA ALA A 21 -21.85 4.89 -1.28
C ALA A 21 -22.27 6.33 -0.91
N ALA A 22 -21.68 6.91 0.12
CA ALA A 22 -21.93 8.29 0.53
C ALA A 22 -21.10 9.33 -0.26
N GLY A 23 -20.21 8.88 -1.17
CA GLY A 23 -19.33 9.75 -1.92
C GLY A 23 -18.08 10.21 -1.15
N ASN A 24 -17.78 9.57 -0.01
CA ASN A 24 -16.49 9.77 0.66
C ASN A 24 -15.43 8.84 0.06
N ALA A 25 -14.17 9.29 0.04
CA ALA A 25 -13.07 8.53 -0.53
C ALA A 25 -11.92 8.29 0.46
N ALA A 26 -11.30 7.12 0.32
CA ALA A 26 -9.96 6.82 0.81
C ALA A 26 -9.01 6.71 -0.38
N VAL A 27 -7.84 7.32 -0.29
CA VAL A 27 -6.75 7.13 -1.27
C VAL A 27 -5.69 6.24 -0.62
N ILE A 28 -5.34 5.16 -1.31
CA ILE A 28 -4.31 4.22 -0.86
C ILE A 28 -3.08 4.45 -1.72
N ASP A 29 -1.93 4.66 -1.10
CA ASP A 29 -0.62 4.88 -1.69
C ASP A 29 -0.63 5.97 -2.79
N PRO A 30 -0.87 7.26 -2.43
CA PRO A 30 -0.80 8.37 -3.38
C PRO A 30 0.66 8.66 -3.77
N ALA A 31 1.13 7.93 -4.76
CA ALA A 31 2.51 7.87 -5.20
C ALA A 31 3.09 9.21 -5.62
N ASP A 32 2.39 9.90 -6.51
CA ASP A 32 2.81 11.17 -7.13
C ASP A 32 1.60 11.84 -7.79
N GLU A 33 1.82 12.90 -8.58
CA GLU A 33 0.81 13.56 -9.43
C GLU A 33 -0.49 13.89 -8.65
N ALA A 34 -0.36 14.54 -7.48
CA ALA A 34 -1.49 14.88 -6.61
C ALA A 34 -2.68 15.51 -7.38
N GLN A 35 -2.40 16.36 -8.38
CA GLN A 35 -3.44 16.99 -9.18
C GLN A 35 -4.29 15.97 -9.95
N LYS A 36 -3.69 14.91 -10.47
CA LYS A 36 -4.42 13.85 -11.19
C LYS A 36 -5.34 13.07 -10.24
N ILE A 37 -4.91 12.87 -8.98
CA ILE A 37 -5.75 12.26 -7.94
C ILE A 37 -6.94 13.19 -7.62
N LEU A 38 -6.69 14.50 -7.41
CA LEU A 38 -7.73 15.49 -7.13
C LEU A 38 -8.74 15.63 -8.27
N ASP A 39 -8.27 15.65 -9.52
CA ASP A 39 -9.13 15.72 -10.70
C ASP A 39 -10.00 14.46 -10.83
N THR A 40 -9.46 13.29 -10.48
CA THR A 40 -10.21 12.04 -10.45
C THR A 40 -11.29 12.09 -9.38
N LEU A 41 -10.95 12.49 -8.14
CA LEU A 41 -11.92 12.67 -7.06
C LEU A 41 -13.05 13.62 -7.46
N LYS A 42 -12.72 14.73 -8.09
CA LYS A 42 -13.71 15.70 -8.61
C LYS A 42 -14.61 15.10 -9.68
N THR A 43 -14.05 14.33 -10.61
CA THR A 43 -14.81 13.65 -11.67
C THR A 43 -15.81 12.65 -11.10
N GLU A 44 -15.40 11.94 -10.05
CA GLU A 44 -16.23 10.96 -9.34
C GLU A 44 -17.18 11.62 -8.31
N ASN A 45 -17.15 12.94 -8.15
CA ASN A 45 -17.86 13.68 -7.09
C ASN A 45 -17.59 13.11 -5.69
N ALA A 46 -16.35 12.71 -5.43
CA ALA A 46 -15.93 12.09 -4.19
C ALA A 46 -15.13 13.06 -3.31
N GLU A 47 -15.36 13.03 -2.00
CA GLU A 47 -14.67 13.83 -1.00
C GLU A 47 -13.59 13.01 -0.30
N LEU A 48 -12.31 13.41 -0.43
CA LEU A 48 -11.21 12.70 0.23
C LEU A 48 -11.26 12.87 1.74
N LYS A 49 -11.40 11.78 2.48
CA LYS A 49 -11.46 11.76 3.95
C LYS A 49 -10.19 11.21 4.58
N MET A 50 -9.54 10.26 3.93
CA MET A 50 -8.37 9.59 4.46
C MET A 50 -7.39 9.15 3.38
N ILE A 51 -6.11 9.10 3.76
CA ILE A 51 -5.00 8.57 3.00
C ILE A 51 -4.46 7.38 3.80
N LEU A 52 -4.46 6.20 3.18
CA LEU A 52 -4.00 4.96 3.79
C LEU A 52 -2.68 4.56 3.11
N LEU A 53 -1.63 4.38 3.89
CA LEU A 53 -0.32 4.03 3.38
C LEU A 53 0.02 2.59 3.73
N THR A 54 0.32 1.78 2.72
CA THR A 54 0.75 0.40 2.92
C THR A 54 2.13 0.33 3.55
N HIS A 55 2.99 1.31 3.23
CA HIS A 55 4.32 1.48 3.81
C HIS A 55 4.88 2.89 3.53
N GLY A 56 6.09 3.18 4.00
CA GLY A 56 6.64 4.54 4.01
C GLY A 56 7.57 4.90 2.85
N HIS A 57 7.72 4.10 1.76
CA HIS A 57 8.59 4.46 0.65
C HIS A 57 8.04 5.64 -0.16
N PHE A 58 8.97 6.43 -0.73
CA PHE A 58 8.65 7.71 -1.38
C PHE A 58 7.69 7.57 -2.56
N ASP A 59 7.84 6.51 -3.31
CA ASP A 59 7.03 6.22 -4.49
C ASP A 59 5.59 5.79 -4.17
N HIS A 60 5.28 5.52 -2.89
CA HIS A 60 3.92 5.33 -2.39
C HIS A 60 3.37 6.57 -1.67
N THR A 61 4.22 7.55 -1.37
CA THR A 61 3.87 8.66 -0.47
C THR A 61 4.10 10.05 -1.03
N GLY A 62 4.56 10.17 -2.27
CA GLY A 62 5.00 11.44 -2.85
C GLY A 62 3.93 12.53 -2.93
N ALA A 63 2.67 12.16 -3.13
CA ALA A 63 1.57 13.12 -3.17
C ALA A 63 0.91 13.40 -1.80
N VAL A 64 1.30 12.69 -0.72
CA VAL A 64 0.64 12.77 0.59
C VAL A 64 0.59 14.20 1.13
N ALA A 65 1.73 14.90 1.13
CA ALA A 65 1.82 16.24 1.70
C ALA A 65 0.85 17.22 1.02
N GLN A 66 0.81 17.19 -0.32
CA GLN A 66 -0.07 18.08 -1.09
C GLN A 66 -1.54 17.71 -0.90
N LEU A 67 -1.90 16.44 -0.98
CA LEU A 67 -3.29 15.98 -0.77
C LEU A 67 -3.78 16.34 0.63
N LYS A 68 -2.94 16.15 1.65
CA LYS A 68 -3.27 16.52 3.04
C LYS A 68 -3.49 18.03 3.19
N GLU A 69 -2.64 18.85 2.57
CA GLU A 69 -2.75 20.31 2.61
C GLU A 69 -4.04 20.79 1.93
N GLU A 70 -4.37 20.25 0.76
CA GLU A 70 -5.50 20.71 -0.05
C GLU A 70 -6.86 20.20 0.45
N THR A 71 -6.90 19.02 1.07
CA THR A 71 -8.18 18.37 1.43
C THR A 71 -8.42 18.26 2.92
N GLY A 72 -7.37 18.36 3.74
CA GLY A 72 -7.46 18.10 5.18
C GLY A 72 -7.65 16.62 5.52
N ALA A 73 -7.47 15.71 4.56
CA ALA A 73 -7.59 14.27 4.76
C ALA A 73 -6.59 13.77 5.81
N LYS A 74 -7.03 12.80 6.64
CA LYS A 74 -6.16 12.20 7.67
C LYS A 74 -5.26 11.14 7.07
N VAL A 75 -3.99 11.16 7.43
CA VAL A 75 -2.97 10.21 6.98
C VAL A 75 -2.80 9.09 8.00
N TYR A 76 -2.88 7.85 7.54
CA TYR A 76 -2.72 6.63 8.31
C TYR A 76 -1.48 5.88 7.81
N LEU A 77 -0.56 5.56 8.72
CA LEU A 77 0.69 4.84 8.44
C LEU A 77 1.02 3.93 9.62
N HIS A 78 1.62 2.78 9.37
CA HIS A 78 2.07 1.91 10.46
C HIS A 78 3.19 2.58 11.28
N GLU A 79 3.14 2.42 12.61
CA GLU A 79 4.06 3.08 13.57
C GLU A 79 5.54 2.88 13.24
N LYS A 80 5.93 1.70 12.70
CA LYS A 80 7.33 1.39 12.41
C LYS A 80 7.88 2.12 11.17
N ASP A 81 7.03 2.63 10.31
CA ASP A 81 7.44 3.39 9.13
C ASP A 81 7.29 4.92 9.34
N GLU A 82 6.82 5.37 10.51
CA GLU A 82 6.70 6.79 10.84
C GLU A 82 8.03 7.54 10.61
N CYS A 83 9.16 6.91 10.92
CA CYS A 83 10.48 7.51 10.73
C CYS A 83 10.90 7.70 9.26
N MET A 84 10.08 7.28 8.29
CA MET A 84 10.30 7.48 6.86
C MET A 84 9.62 8.76 6.33
N THR A 85 8.73 9.36 7.09
CA THR A 85 7.91 10.50 6.63
C THR A 85 8.70 11.77 6.32
N ASP A 86 9.89 11.91 6.87
CA ASP A 86 10.77 13.08 6.72
C ASP A 86 12.25 12.73 6.42
N ASP A 87 12.56 11.45 6.22
CA ASP A 87 13.94 10.96 6.02
C ASP A 87 14.09 10.33 4.62
N THR A 88 14.70 11.07 3.69
CA THR A 88 14.87 10.64 2.28
C THR A 88 15.81 9.44 2.10
N ILE A 89 16.59 9.09 3.10
CA ILE A 89 17.43 7.88 3.08
C ILE A 89 16.57 6.68 3.45
N LYS A 90 15.76 6.80 4.49
CA LYS A 90 14.91 5.69 4.94
C LYS A 90 13.78 5.38 3.98
N ASN A 91 13.14 6.42 3.40
CA ASN A 91 12.08 6.23 2.42
C ASN A 91 12.59 6.04 0.99
N VAL A 92 13.89 5.93 0.81
CA VAL A 92 14.64 5.69 -0.43
C VAL A 92 14.49 6.75 -1.54
N ALA A 93 13.93 7.92 -1.25
CA ALA A 93 13.80 9.02 -2.22
C ALA A 93 15.16 9.49 -2.77
N TYR A 94 16.25 9.29 -2.03
CA TYR A 94 17.62 9.62 -2.51
C TYR A 94 18.02 8.87 -3.77
N LEU A 95 17.34 7.76 -4.10
CA LEU A 95 17.61 6.97 -5.32
C LEU A 95 16.98 7.59 -6.57
N CYS A 96 16.10 8.58 -6.43
CA CYS A 96 15.43 9.26 -7.52
C CYS A 96 15.89 10.74 -7.60
N PRO A 97 17.06 11.03 -8.18
CA PRO A 97 17.56 12.39 -8.30
C PRO A 97 16.62 13.23 -9.17
N GLY A 98 16.07 14.30 -8.60
CA GLY A 98 15.09 15.15 -9.27
C GLY A 98 13.66 15.02 -8.72
N PHE A 99 13.37 13.97 -7.95
CA PHE A 99 12.13 13.90 -7.21
C PHE A 99 12.19 14.79 -5.96
N GLU A 100 11.32 15.78 -5.88
CA GLU A 100 11.22 16.69 -4.74
C GLU A 100 10.29 16.09 -3.68
N TYR A 101 10.86 15.29 -2.77
CA TYR A 101 10.10 14.72 -1.67
C TYR A 101 9.66 15.80 -0.66
N LYS A 102 8.36 15.86 -0.38
CA LYS A 102 7.79 16.74 0.64
C LYS A 102 7.45 15.95 1.89
N PRO A 103 8.10 16.26 3.03
CA PRO A 103 7.78 15.62 4.31
C PRO A 103 6.31 15.79 4.69
N TYR A 104 5.77 14.80 5.38
CA TYR A 104 4.41 14.83 5.92
C TYR A 104 4.38 14.24 7.33
N THR A 105 3.24 14.35 7.99
CA THR A 105 3.01 13.71 9.31
C THR A 105 1.82 12.79 9.22
N ALA A 106 1.94 11.60 9.80
CA ALA A 106 0.82 10.70 9.99
C ALA A 106 -0.09 11.22 11.12
N ASP A 107 -1.39 11.26 10.90
CA ASP A 107 -2.37 11.65 11.92
C ASP A 107 -2.77 10.47 12.80
N LYS A 108 -2.61 9.25 12.27
CA LYS A 108 -2.91 7.99 12.94
C LYS A 108 -1.82 6.97 12.66
N LEU A 109 -1.26 6.45 13.73
CA LEU A 109 -0.33 5.33 13.66
C LEU A 109 -1.10 4.03 13.77
N LEU A 110 -0.84 3.12 12.82
CA LEU A 110 -1.52 1.83 12.68
C LEU A 110 -0.74 0.71 13.37
N SER A 111 -1.49 -0.29 13.80
CA SER A 111 -0.98 -1.54 14.35
C SER A 111 -1.79 -2.74 13.82
N GLU A 112 -1.25 -3.94 14.00
CA GLU A 112 -1.94 -5.21 13.65
C GLU A 112 -3.35 -5.27 14.23
N GLY A 113 -4.33 -5.55 13.39
CA GLY A 113 -5.72 -5.76 13.78
C GLY A 113 -6.56 -4.49 13.91
N ASP A 114 -6.00 -3.31 13.63
CA ASP A 114 -6.78 -2.09 13.57
C ASP A 114 -7.85 -2.17 12.49
N ILE A 115 -9.00 -1.51 12.73
CA ILE A 115 -10.08 -1.39 11.77
C ILE A 115 -10.34 0.08 11.49
N ILE A 116 -10.18 0.48 10.24
CA ILE A 116 -10.44 1.84 9.76
C ILE A 116 -11.78 1.83 9.03
N ARG A 117 -12.64 2.81 9.34
CA ARG A 117 -13.98 2.90 8.75
C ARG A 117 -14.13 4.13 7.87
N LEU A 118 -14.59 3.89 6.65
CA LEU A 118 -15.04 4.91 5.71
C LEU A 118 -16.51 4.59 5.40
N ASP A 119 -17.43 5.25 6.10
CA ASP A 119 -18.87 4.97 6.02
C ASP A 119 -19.17 3.46 6.24
N GLU A 120 -19.70 2.78 5.22
CA GLU A 120 -19.97 1.33 5.24
C GLU A 120 -18.75 0.45 4.99
N ILE A 121 -17.61 1.03 4.56
CA ILE A 121 -16.41 0.28 4.21
C ILE A 121 -15.53 0.14 5.45
N GLU A 122 -15.16 -1.10 5.76
CA GLU A 122 -14.17 -1.40 6.81
C GLU A 122 -12.87 -1.89 6.17
N PHE A 123 -11.76 -1.22 6.52
CA PHE A 123 -10.41 -1.67 6.18
C PHE A 123 -9.79 -2.32 7.41
N SER A 124 -9.55 -3.63 7.35
CA SER A 124 -8.80 -4.35 8.39
C SER A 124 -7.31 -4.28 8.08
N VAL A 125 -6.51 -3.91 9.08
CA VAL A 125 -5.06 -3.77 8.96
C VAL A 125 -4.39 -5.09 9.33
N ILE A 126 -3.63 -5.66 8.41
CA ILE A 126 -2.81 -6.85 8.63
C ILE A 126 -1.34 -6.49 8.41
N ASN A 127 -0.53 -6.62 9.44
CA ASN A 127 0.91 -6.37 9.31
C ASN A 127 1.59 -7.46 8.49
N THR A 128 2.35 -7.04 7.49
CA THR A 128 3.12 -7.89 6.59
C THR A 128 4.57 -7.43 6.50
N PRO A 129 5.29 -7.38 7.66
CA PRO A 129 6.67 -6.90 7.67
C PRO A 129 7.55 -7.75 6.76
N GLY A 130 8.51 -7.09 6.11
CA GLY A 130 9.46 -7.73 5.22
C GLY A 130 10.02 -6.77 4.18
N HIS A 131 9.21 -6.18 3.34
CA HIS A 131 9.62 -5.10 2.43
C HIS A 131 10.05 -3.85 3.24
N THR A 132 9.21 -3.44 4.20
CA THR A 132 9.59 -2.58 5.32
C THR A 132 9.15 -3.21 6.64
N ALA A 133 9.62 -2.69 7.77
CA ALA A 133 9.17 -3.13 9.08
C ALA A 133 7.71 -2.77 9.37
N GLY A 134 7.20 -1.71 8.73
CA GLY A 134 5.84 -1.21 8.87
C GLY A 134 4.92 -1.56 7.69
N SER A 135 5.33 -2.44 6.78
CA SER A 135 4.45 -2.88 5.70
C SER A 135 3.16 -3.48 6.24
N VAL A 136 2.03 -3.05 5.68
CA VAL A 136 0.69 -3.55 5.98
C VAL A 136 -0.07 -3.85 4.69
N MET A 137 -1.07 -4.72 4.81
CA MET A 137 -2.14 -4.89 3.84
C MET A 137 -3.44 -4.35 4.41
N PHE A 138 -4.26 -3.74 3.56
CA PHE A 138 -5.62 -3.37 3.91
C PHE A 138 -6.59 -4.35 3.27
N PHE A 139 -7.40 -5.01 4.08
CA PHE A 139 -8.46 -5.90 3.64
C PHE A 139 -9.79 -5.15 3.68
N ALA A 140 -10.50 -5.11 2.56
CA ALA A 140 -11.82 -4.53 2.46
C ALA A 140 -12.71 -5.40 1.57
N GLU A 141 -13.85 -5.85 2.08
CA GLU A 141 -14.74 -6.79 1.39
C GLU A 141 -13.97 -8.04 0.90
N ASN A 142 -13.94 -8.30 -0.41
CA ASN A 142 -13.18 -9.39 -1.04
C ASN A 142 -11.86 -8.93 -1.67
N CYS A 143 -11.34 -7.77 -1.25
CA CYS A 143 -10.15 -7.15 -1.81
C CYS A 143 -9.02 -7.03 -0.78
N ILE A 144 -7.79 -7.11 -1.25
CA ILE A 144 -6.56 -6.84 -0.49
C ILE A 144 -5.76 -5.77 -1.25
N PHE A 145 -5.50 -4.63 -0.61
CA PHE A 145 -4.52 -3.66 -1.08
C PHE A 145 -3.18 -4.04 -0.44
N ALA A 146 -2.30 -4.59 -1.26
CA ALA A 146 -1.16 -5.35 -0.78
C ALA A 146 0.13 -4.53 -0.66
N GLY A 147 0.17 -3.31 -1.22
CA GLY A 147 1.43 -2.58 -1.38
C GLY A 147 2.50 -3.47 -1.99
N ASP A 148 3.69 -3.39 -1.44
CA ASP A 148 4.86 -4.14 -1.92
C ASP A 148 5.09 -5.46 -1.16
N THR A 149 4.03 -6.02 -0.59
CA THR A 149 4.14 -7.35 0.03
C THR A 149 4.12 -8.46 -1.00
N ILE A 150 3.18 -8.40 -1.96
CA ILE A 150 2.99 -9.42 -3.00
C ILE A 150 2.53 -8.78 -4.31
N PHE A 151 3.08 -9.26 -5.42
CA PHE A 151 2.75 -8.90 -6.79
C PHE A 151 2.32 -10.13 -7.58
N GLU A 152 1.82 -9.94 -8.80
CA GLU A 152 1.61 -11.06 -9.72
C GLU A 152 2.92 -11.82 -9.96
N GLY A 153 2.97 -13.07 -9.48
CA GLY A 153 4.13 -13.96 -9.64
C GLY A 153 5.40 -13.52 -8.90
N SER A 154 5.35 -12.50 -8.05
CA SER A 154 6.53 -11.94 -7.38
C SER A 154 6.20 -11.38 -5.99
N VAL A 155 7.21 -10.81 -5.33
CA VAL A 155 7.11 -10.17 -4.02
C VAL A 155 8.01 -8.95 -3.95
N GLY A 156 7.74 -8.02 -3.02
CA GLY A 156 8.60 -6.88 -2.76
C GLY A 156 10.01 -7.28 -2.31
N ARG A 157 11.00 -6.48 -2.68
CA ARG A 157 12.40 -6.63 -2.23
C ARG A 157 12.53 -6.36 -0.73
N THR A 158 13.62 -6.84 -0.14
CA THR A 158 13.83 -6.76 1.32
C THR A 158 15.22 -6.22 1.69
N ASP A 159 15.90 -5.54 0.77
CA ASP A 159 17.28 -5.08 0.91
C ASP A 159 17.42 -3.56 1.11
N PHE A 160 16.31 -2.84 1.27
CA PHE A 160 16.29 -1.44 1.66
C PHE A 160 16.19 -1.27 3.19
N TYR A 161 16.13 0.00 3.63
CA TYR A 161 15.99 0.32 5.05
C TYR A 161 14.83 -0.44 5.68
N SER A 162 15.08 -1.05 6.84
CA SER A 162 14.15 -1.88 7.62
C SER A 162 13.64 -3.16 6.92
N GLY A 163 14.11 -3.47 5.70
CA GLY A 163 13.75 -4.71 5.01
C GLY A 163 14.30 -5.95 5.73
N ASP A 164 13.52 -7.04 5.75
CA ASP A 164 13.88 -8.31 6.39
C ASP A 164 13.26 -9.49 5.64
N TYR A 165 14.13 -10.26 4.98
CA TYR A 165 13.71 -11.44 4.22
C TYR A 165 13.04 -12.50 5.09
N THR A 166 13.49 -12.68 6.34
CA THR A 166 12.89 -13.67 7.25
C THR A 166 11.48 -13.24 7.68
N ALA A 167 11.27 -11.95 7.93
CA ALA A 167 9.95 -11.39 8.20
C ALA A 167 9.03 -11.53 6.98
N GLN A 168 9.54 -11.23 5.77
CA GLN A 168 8.81 -11.38 4.51
C GLN A 168 8.29 -12.81 4.33
N LYS A 169 9.13 -13.82 4.55
CA LYS A 169 8.72 -15.24 4.47
C LYS A 169 7.59 -15.57 5.43
N LYS A 170 7.64 -15.05 6.67
CA LYS A 170 6.56 -15.26 7.64
C LYS A 170 5.26 -14.57 7.21
N SER A 171 5.35 -13.37 6.69
CA SER A 171 4.21 -12.62 6.16
C SER A 171 3.56 -13.38 4.99
N LEU A 172 4.35 -13.85 4.03
CA LEU A 172 3.88 -14.64 2.89
C LEU A 172 3.24 -15.96 3.32
N ALA A 173 3.80 -16.65 4.32
CA ALA A 173 3.21 -17.86 4.86
C ALA A 173 1.83 -17.62 5.50
N ARG A 174 1.64 -16.46 6.19
CA ARG A 174 0.32 -16.05 6.71
C ARG A 174 -0.68 -15.82 5.60
N ILE A 175 -0.26 -15.15 4.52
CA ILE A 175 -1.11 -14.88 3.33
C ILE A 175 -1.48 -16.20 2.64
N ALA A 176 -0.52 -17.10 2.45
CA ALA A 176 -0.77 -18.41 1.85
C ALA A 176 -1.76 -19.27 2.66
N ALA A 177 -1.83 -19.06 3.98
CA ALA A 177 -2.73 -19.79 4.87
C ALA A 177 -4.19 -19.25 4.87
N LEU A 178 -4.47 -18.10 4.26
CA LEU A 178 -5.82 -17.58 4.13
C LEU A 178 -6.68 -18.59 3.34
N ARG A 179 -7.92 -18.81 3.75
CA ARG A 179 -8.79 -19.83 3.13
C ARG A 179 -9.63 -19.28 1.99
N GLU A 180 -10.02 -18.02 2.11
CA GLU A 180 -10.86 -17.32 1.15
C GLU A 180 -10.03 -16.82 -0.03
N ASP A 181 -10.65 -16.64 -1.18
CA ASP A 181 -10.01 -15.98 -2.30
C ASP A 181 -10.28 -14.47 -2.24
N TYR A 182 -9.28 -13.68 -2.63
CA TYR A 182 -9.31 -12.23 -2.63
C TYR A 182 -8.75 -11.71 -3.95
N ILE A 183 -9.28 -10.60 -4.42
CA ILE A 183 -8.65 -9.80 -5.45
C ILE A 183 -7.48 -9.04 -4.78
N ILE A 184 -6.28 -9.17 -5.33
CA ILE A 184 -5.08 -8.49 -4.82
C ILE A 184 -4.81 -7.28 -5.71
N TYR A 185 -4.74 -6.12 -5.08
CA TYR A 185 -4.35 -4.84 -5.64
C TYR A 185 -2.92 -4.52 -5.15
N PRO A 186 -1.88 -4.78 -5.96
CA PRO A 186 -0.48 -4.61 -5.55
C PRO A 186 -0.01 -3.17 -5.70
N GLY A 187 1.13 -2.83 -5.07
CA GLY A 187 1.79 -1.53 -5.25
C GLY A 187 2.28 -1.30 -6.68
N HIS A 188 2.70 -2.35 -7.38
CA HIS A 188 3.17 -2.27 -8.76
C HIS A 188 2.60 -3.41 -9.62
N GLY A 189 2.47 -3.14 -10.93
CA GLY A 189 2.00 -4.13 -11.90
C GLY A 189 0.48 -4.31 -11.89
N ILE A 190 0.03 -5.46 -12.37
CA ILE A 190 -1.40 -5.74 -12.53
C ILE A 190 -2.01 -6.41 -11.29
N SER A 191 -3.32 -6.24 -11.11
CA SER A 191 -4.08 -6.97 -10.10
C SER A 191 -4.12 -8.46 -10.39
N THR A 192 -4.16 -9.27 -9.34
CA THR A 192 -4.23 -10.73 -9.40
C THR A 192 -5.24 -11.25 -8.40
N THR A 193 -5.27 -12.57 -8.15
CA THR A 193 -6.07 -13.17 -7.08
C THR A 193 -5.19 -14.02 -6.16
N LEU A 194 -5.60 -14.15 -4.91
CA LEU A 194 -4.88 -14.97 -3.97
C LEU A 194 -4.81 -16.43 -4.44
N TYR A 195 -5.85 -16.93 -5.12
CA TYR A 195 -5.86 -18.26 -5.73
C TYR A 195 -4.75 -18.42 -6.78
N GLN A 196 -4.59 -17.44 -7.67
CA GLN A 196 -3.54 -17.45 -8.70
C GLN A 196 -2.16 -17.43 -8.06
N GLU A 197 -1.97 -16.55 -7.08
CA GLU A 197 -0.67 -16.42 -6.41
C GLU A 197 -0.30 -17.68 -5.63
N LYS A 198 -1.23 -18.30 -4.92
CA LYS A 198 -0.98 -19.59 -4.26
C LYS A 198 -0.58 -20.70 -5.23
N LYS A 199 -1.06 -20.63 -6.47
CA LYS A 199 -0.83 -21.66 -7.48
C LYS A 199 0.46 -21.43 -8.27
N PHE A 200 0.80 -20.19 -8.57
CA PHE A 200 1.83 -19.85 -9.54
C PHE A 200 2.96 -18.99 -9.02
N ASN A 201 2.76 -18.27 -7.90
CA ASN A 201 3.80 -17.44 -7.32
C ASN A 201 4.83 -18.32 -6.61
N PRO A 202 6.09 -18.33 -7.05
CA PRO A 202 7.13 -19.20 -6.47
C PRO A 202 7.44 -18.88 -5.00
N TYR A 203 7.11 -17.67 -4.53
CA TYR A 203 7.35 -17.24 -3.16
C TYR A 203 6.24 -17.66 -2.18
N LEU A 204 5.05 -18.03 -2.69
CA LEU A 204 3.94 -18.57 -1.89
C LEU A 204 3.84 -20.09 -1.93
N SER A 205 4.58 -20.76 -2.83
CA SER A 205 4.55 -22.21 -2.92
C SER A 205 5.02 -22.85 -1.61
N VAL A 206 4.35 -23.92 -1.21
CA VAL A 206 4.55 -24.64 0.08
C VAL A 206 5.95 -25.27 0.21
N ASP A 207 6.76 -25.22 -0.85
CA ASP A 207 8.11 -25.78 -0.88
C ASP A 207 9.14 -24.73 -1.33
N PRO A 208 9.54 -23.80 -0.43
CA PRO A 208 10.54 -22.78 -0.76
C PRO A 208 11.97 -23.33 -0.88
N ILE A 209 12.17 -24.65 -0.70
CA ILE A 209 13.50 -25.28 -0.63
C ILE A 209 14.07 -25.59 -2.03
N SER A 210 13.29 -25.61 -3.11
CA SER A 210 13.76 -26.03 -4.41
C SER A 210 14.30 -24.92 -5.35
N PHE A 211 14.23 -23.65 -4.97
CA PHE A 211 14.66 -22.54 -5.85
C PHE A 211 16.03 -21.95 -5.53
N PHE A 212 16.67 -22.38 -4.43
CA PHE A 212 18.02 -21.94 -4.07
C PHE A 212 18.93 -23.16 -3.89
N GLY A 213 19.07 -23.94 -4.97
CA GLY A 213 20.10 -24.97 -5.10
C GLY A 213 21.39 -24.38 -5.66
#